data_9964d41ee4bea6136cd98406f1639956
#
_entry.id   9964d41ee4bea6136cd98406f1639956
#
_cell.length_a   1.000
_cell.length_b   1.000
_cell.length_c   1.000
_cell.angle_alpha   90.00
_cell.angle_beta   90.00
_cell.angle_gamma   90.00
#
_symmetry.space_group_name_H-M   'P 1'
#
loop_
_entity.id
_entity.type
_entity.pdbx_description
1 polymer ?
#
loop_
_entity_poly.entity_id
_entity_poly.type
_entity_poly.pdbx_seq_one_letter_code
_entity_poly.pdbx_strand_id
1 'polypeptide(L)'
;MFALILLLFVTIFTPLKLTMAEAGKSVAINLAANPLSFDPLYAMIDAEKILLANLHEGLVVWDQGVIAPGMAAKWYISADAKTYTFHLKDAYWSNGDRITAQDFELSWKRILDTEMETAASTLLAVIKNAQLYREGKLPRGEEVGVKALDQRVLQVVLEEPCSYFLNLLTFPAFLPIHGKYLQEKNMNYAPGYCSNGPFRIKELETGNYGLLTANEHYRGERGNIAEIKVTFLQAKTGNTLFSAGMVDLVEDPPFSMFGEYTDWLVQVPTMGTGFLYLNTQRPPLNNVLFRKALSLAINRDILVAKTLGYAGVPATGLIPHGMADSKSGSDFRQVGGDLIGLADGKKSLELLYQAGYPNEDGYPELDILVVDSLVPLEMAKTIAEMWEINLGLKTKVKAVSYDQFLELATTGRFYTARQGWTGDYPDPMTFFRLFQSQAPENFSAYQNLEYDYWLSFAERSMDSINRYEIYHLMEERLLSDLSVIPLYFNVKPYLVSGKLTGLTYTPQGYPLFKKARKE
;
A
#
# COMPACT_ATOMS: atom_id res chain seq x y z
N MET A 1 35.26 72.07 36.76
CA MET A 1 34.04 72.32 36.00
C MET A 1 34.07 71.42 34.77
N PHE A 2 33.57 70.16 34.93
CA PHE A 2 33.59 69.16 33.89
C PHE A 2 32.20 69.11 33.29
N ALA A 3 32.06 69.34 31.99
CA ALA A 3 30.85 69.21 31.23
C ALA A 3 30.72 67.75 30.70
N LEU A 4 29.69 67.04 31.13
CA LEU A 4 29.35 65.69 30.70
C LEU A 4 28.55 65.83 29.43
N ILE A 5 29.10 65.37 28.29
CA ILE A 5 28.36 65.25 27.01
C ILE A 5 27.67 63.85 26.99
N LEU A 6 26.32 63.84 27.10
CA LEU A 6 25.48 62.68 26.99
C LEU A 6 25.18 62.43 25.50
N LEU A 7 25.84 61.39 24.89
CA LEU A 7 25.52 60.96 23.54
C LEU A 7 24.29 60.02 23.60
N LEU A 8 23.15 60.51 23.13
CA LEU A 8 21.93 59.69 22.91
C LEU A 8 22.13 58.84 21.63
N PHE A 9 22.35 57.54 21.82
CA PHE A 9 22.21 56.57 20.72
C PHE A 9 20.71 56.32 20.49
N VAL A 10 20.14 56.91 19.43
CA VAL A 10 18.84 56.56 18.90
C VAL A 10 19.00 55.32 18.03
N THR A 11 18.80 54.15 18.59
CA THR A 11 18.65 52.92 17.81
C THR A 11 17.32 52.97 17.08
N ILE A 12 17.37 53.18 15.76
CA ILE A 12 16.22 53.04 14.88
C ILE A 12 15.89 51.54 14.81
N PHE A 13 14.95 51.11 15.64
CA PHE A 13 14.31 49.82 15.46
C PHE A 13 13.44 49.93 14.20
N THR A 14 13.97 49.45 13.05
CA THR A 14 13.13 49.10 11.93
C THR A 14 12.28 47.91 12.40
N PRO A 15 10.93 48.00 12.43
CA PRO A 15 10.11 46.84 12.74
C PRO A 15 10.35 45.84 11.62
N LEU A 16 11.02 44.72 11.95
CA LEU A 16 10.97 43.53 11.14
C LEU A 16 9.48 43.24 10.93
N LYS A 17 8.95 43.48 9.73
CA LYS A 17 7.67 42.96 9.32
C LYS A 17 7.82 41.41 9.35
N LEU A 18 7.61 40.82 10.54
CA LEU A 18 7.15 39.45 10.58
C LEU A 18 5.81 39.45 9.81
N THR A 19 5.88 39.09 8.55
CA THR A 19 4.69 38.60 7.85
C THR A 19 4.29 37.38 8.67
N MET A 20 3.30 37.56 9.56
CA MET A 20 2.58 36.45 10.15
C MET A 20 2.04 35.67 8.96
N ALA A 21 2.70 34.56 8.61
CA ALA A 21 2.08 33.55 7.77
C ALA A 21 0.72 33.30 8.41
N GLU A 22 -0.36 33.44 7.64
CA GLU A 22 -1.72 33.32 8.15
C GLU A 22 -1.80 32.02 8.96
N ALA A 23 -2.06 32.16 10.25
CA ALA A 23 -2.05 31.09 11.24
C ALA A 23 -3.16 30.07 10.95
N GLY A 24 -3.04 29.27 9.98
CA GLY A 24 -4.06 28.33 9.50
C GLY A 24 -3.59 27.61 8.22
N LYS A 25 -2.56 28.13 7.58
CA LYS A 25 -2.06 27.59 6.28
C LYS A 25 -0.78 26.76 6.39
N SER A 26 -0.23 26.56 7.57
CA SER A 26 0.95 25.72 7.80
C SER A 26 0.58 24.50 8.63
N VAL A 27 0.89 23.30 8.14
CA VAL A 27 0.75 22.02 8.84
C VAL A 27 2.11 21.54 9.26
N ALA A 28 2.24 21.01 10.48
CA ALA A 28 3.45 20.37 10.96
C ALA A 28 3.19 18.86 11.13
N ILE A 29 4.06 18.04 10.57
CA ILE A 29 3.95 16.58 10.63
C ILE A 29 5.25 15.95 11.14
N ASN A 30 5.14 14.81 11.82
CA ASN A 30 6.28 13.98 12.17
C ASN A 30 6.21 12.64 11.44
N LEU A 31 7.24 12.31 10.68
CA LEU A 31 7.45 11.03 10.04
C LEU A 31 8.49 10.22 10.84
N ALA A 32 8.27 8.90 10.95
CA ALA A 32 9.04 8.03 11.84
C ALA A 32 10.48 7.78 11.37
N ALA A 33 10.80 8.06 10.11
CA ALA A 33 12.11 7.81 9.51
C ALA A 33 12.51 8.92 8.52
N ASN A 34 13.82 9.04 8.31
CA ASN A 34 14.38 9.94 7.30
C ASN A 34 14.25 9.37 5.90
N PRO A 35 13.83 10.16 4.90
CA PRO A 35 13.84 9.71 3.51
C PRO A 35 15.29 9.56 3.01
N LEU A 36 15.54 8.45 2.31
CA LEU A 36 16.84 8.15 1.68
C LEU A 36 16.80 8.36 0.17
N SER A 37 15.60 8.28 -0.44
CA SER A 37 15.41 8.44 -1.87
C SER A 37 14.13 9.22 -2.18
N PHE A 38 14.19 10.00 -3.26
CA PHE A 38 13.00 10.63 -3.89
C PHE A 38 12.74 10.07 -5.28
N ASP A 39 13.37 8.95 -5.61
CA ASP A 39 13.08 8.20 -6.82
C ASP A 39 11.89 7.29 -6.57
N PRO A 40 10.76 7.46 -7.29
CA PRO A 40 9.58 6.60 -7.11
C PRO A 40 9.86 5.11 -7.29
N LEU A 41 10.91 4.76 -8.05
CA LEU A 41 11.32 3.37 -8.27
C LEU A 41 11.99 2.75 -7.03
N TYR A 42 12.68 3.55 -6.23
CA TYR A 42 13.48 3.11 -5.09
C TYR A 42 12.92 3.53 -3.74
N ALA A 43 11.72 4.11 -3.70
CA ALA A 43 11.06 4.48 -2.45
C ALA A 43 10.62 3.22 -1.68
N MET A 44 11.33 2.93 -0.59
CA MET A 44 11.11 1.71 0.20
C MET A 44 10.33 1.97 1.48
N ILE A 45 10.62 3.08 2.18
CA ILE A 45 10.04 3.40 3.49
C ILE A 45 8.82 4.33 3.36
N ASP A 46 7.98 4.31 4.38
CA ASP A 46 6.72 5.07 4.38
C ASP A 46 6.93 6.58 4.28
N ALA A 47 7.95 7.13 4.96
CA ALA A 47 8.28 8.55 4.87
C ALA A 47 8.54 9.01 3.42
N GLU A 48 9.25 8.21 2.61
CA GLU A 48 9.50 8.48 1.19
C GLU A 48 8.18 8.47 0.39
N LYS A 49 7.36 7.45 0.61
CA LYS A 49 6.09 7.27 -0.09
C LYS A 49 5.08 8.37 0.27
N ILE A 50 5.04 8.80 1.53
CA ILE A 50 4.21 9.93 1.99
C ILE A 50 4.64 11.22 1.28
N LEU A 51 5.95 11.48 1.23
CA LEU A 51 6.46 12.67 0.56
C LEU A 51 6.20 12.64 -0.95
N LEU A 52 6.51 11.52 -1.63
CA LEU A 52 6.28 11.34 -3.07
C LEU A 52 4.80 11.49 -3.44
N ALA A 53 3.87 10.96 -2.63
CA ALA A 53 2.43 11.07 -2.86
C ALA A 53 1.92 12.52 -2.82
N ASN A 54 2.64 13.43 -2.14
CA ASN A 54 2.32 14.85 -2.08
C ASN A 54 3.12 15.71 -3.07
N LEU A 55 4.22 15.18 -3.59
CA LEU A 55 5.10 15.84 -4.56
C LEU A 55 4.74 15.52 -6.00
N HIS A 56 4.11 14.37 -6.27
CA HIS A 56 3.84 13.90 -7.62
C HIS A 56 2.36 13.54 -7.85
N GLU A 57 1.95 13.60 -9.11
CA GLU A 57 0.65 13.13 -9.58
C GLU A 57 0.85 12.31 -10.87
N GLY A 58 0.23 11.11 -10.92
CA GLY A 58 0.29 10.21 -12.06
C GLY A 58 -0.68 10.57 -13.18
N LEU A 59 -0.77 9.71 -14.23
CA LEU A 59 -1.78 9.85 -15.29
C LEU A 59 -3.19 9.86 -14.73
N VAL A 60 -3.44 8.96 -13.80
CA VAL A 60 -4.69 8.84 -13.04
C VAL A 60 -4.38 8.90 -11.55
N VAL A 61 -5.39 9.20 -10.76
CA VAL A 61 -5.31 9.24 -9.29
C VAL A 61 -6.41 8.38 -8.68
N TRP A 62 -6.16 7.88 -7.50
CA TRP A 62 -7.17 7.27 -6.65
C TRP A 62 -7.89 8.35 -5.85
N ASP A 63 -9.19 8.48 -6.03
CA ASP A 63 -10.01 9.44 -5.29
C ASP A 63 -11.24 8.72 -4.70
N GLN A 64 -11.20 8.45 -3.41
CA GLN A 64 -12.31 7.87 -2.63
C GLN A 64 -12.93 6.59 -3.26
N GLY A 65 -12.09 5.64 -3.62
CA GLY A 65 -12.55 4.35 -4.15
C GLY A 65 -12.71 4.31 -5.67
N VAL A 66 -12.38 5.38 -6.39
CA VAL A 66 -12.49 5.41 -7.85
C VAL A 66 -11.21 5.92 -8.52
N ILE A 67 -11.00 5.48 -9.76
CA ILE A 67 -9.97 6.03 -10.63
C ILE A 67 -10.47 7.34 -11.23
N ALA A 68 -9.75 8.41 -10.99
CA ALA A 68 -10.07 9.76 -11.46
C ALA A 68 -8.93 10.35 -12.32
N PRO A 69 -9.23 11.38 -13.16
CA PRO A 69 -8.23 12.07 -13.95
C PRO A 69 -7.15 12.77 -13.10
N GLY A 70 -5.88 12.30 -13.23
CA GLY A 70 -4.68 12.95 -12.71
C GLY A 70 -4.07 13.92 -13.72
N MET A 71 -2.84 13.63 -14.21
CA MET A 71 -2.23 14.37 -15.31
C MET A 71 -2.93 14.13 -16.67
N ALA A 72 -3.55 12.96 -16.87
CA ALA A 72 -4.46 12.75 -18.00
C ALA A 72 -5.78 13.48 -17.74
N ALA A 73 -6.23 14.32 -18.68
CA ALA A 73 -7.55 14.93 -18.65
C ALA A 73 -8.65 13.92 -19.00
N LYS A 74 -8.33 12.99 -19.91
CA LYS A 74 -9.19 11.90 -20.38
C LYS A 74 -8.35 10.82 -21.05
N TRP A 75 -8.96 9.64 -21.21
CA TRP A 75 -8.36 8.55 -21.99
C TRP A 75 -9.42 7.81 -22.80
N TYR A 76 -8.96 7.10 -23.80
CA TYR A 76 -9.77 6.23 -24.64
C TYR A 76 -9.18 4.84 -24.65
N ILE A 77 -10.05 3.83 -24.71
CA ILE A 77 -9.68 2.42 -24.75
C ILE A 77 -10.17 1.86 -26.08
N SER A 78 -9.32 1.14 -26.81
CA SER A 78 -9.68 0.48 -28.05
C SER A 78 -10.72 -0.64 -27.82
N ALA A 79 -11.43 -1.03 -28.88
CA ALA A 79 -12.47 -2.06 -28.80
C ALA A 79 -11.96 -3.43 -28.34
N ASP A 80 -10.68 -3.74 -28.62
CA ASP A 80 -10.00 -4.96 -28.16
C ASP A 80 -9.43 -4.83 -26.75
N ALA A 81 -9.65 -3.69 -26.08
CA ALA A 81 -9.19 -3.36 -24.73
C ALA A 81 -7.65 -3.42 -24.53
N LYS A 82 -6.86 -3.42 -25.60
CA LYS A 82 -5.39 -3.48 -25.54
C LYS A 82 -4.72 -2.13 -25.67
N THR A 83 -5.35 -1.12 -26.30
CA THR A 83 -4.73 0.20 -26.53
C THR A 83 -5.41 1.27 -25.70
N TYR A 84 -4.63 1.96 -24.89
CA TYR A 84 -5.04 3.12 -24.11
C TYR A 84 -4.39 4.38 -24.67
N THR A 85 -5.20 5.41 -24.96
CA THR A 85 -4.71 6.71 -25.45
C THR A 85 -5.07 7.78 -24.44
N PHE A 86 -4.06 8.28 -23.73
CA PHE A 86 -4.20 9.32 -22.71
C PHE A 86 -3.95 10.70 -23.29
N HIS A 87 -4.83 11.65 -23.02
CA HIS A 87 -4.68 13.06 -23.37
C HIS A 87 -4.33 13.86 -22.12
N LEU A 88 -3.11 14.40 -22.07
CA LEU A 88 -2.60 15.13 -20.92
C LEU A 88 -3.23 16.52 -20.78
N LYS A 89 -3.38 16.99 -19.55
CA LYS A 89 -3.67 18.38 -19.20
C LYS A 89 -2.53 19.29 -19.63
N ASP A 90 -2.77 20.58 -19.77
CA ASP A 90 -1.71 21.59 -19.85
C ASP A 90 -1.18 21.82 -18.43
N ALA A 91 -0.07 21.16 -18.10
CA ALA A 91 0.49 21.12 -16.76
C ALA A 91 2.01 21.37 -16.80
N TYR A 92 2.54 21.76 -15.65
CA TYR A 92 3.92 22.18 -15.52
C TYR A 92 4.59 21.55 -14.29
N TRP A 93 5.86 21.27 -14.43
CA TRP A 93 6.75 20.95 -13.33
C TRP A 93 6.94 22.16 -12.41
N SER A 94 7.37 21.94 -11.17
CA SER A 94 7.58 22.99 -10.18
C SER A 94 8.69 24.00 -10.56
N ASN A 95 9.51 23.70 -11.56
CA ASN A 95 10.50 24.60 -12.14
C ASN A 95 9.96 25.42 -13.34
N GLY A 96 8.70 25.21 -13.74
CA GLY A 96 8.05 25.88 -14.86
C GLY A 96 8.17 25.19 -16.21
N ASP A 97 8.91 24.08 -16.33
CA ASP A 97 8.94 23.27 -17.54
C ASP A 97 7.61 22.59 -17.80
N ARG A 98 7.23 22.41 -19.07
CA ARG A 98 5.98 21.69 -19.42
C ARG A 98 6.11 20.21 -19.13
N ILE A 99 5.04 19.62 -18.58
CA ILE A 99 4.89 18.17 -18.47
C ILE A 99 4.42 17.64 -19.82
N THR A 100 5.11 16.63 -20.34
CA THR A 100 4.85 16.05 -21.65
C THR A 100 4.60 14.54 -21.56
N ALA A 101 4.01 13.96 -22.61
CA ALA A 101 3.85 12.53 -22.75
C ALA A 101 5.21 11.78 -22.75
N GLN A 102 6.27 12.47 -23.19
CA GLN A 102 7.62 11.92 -23.19
C GLN A 102 8.17 11.72 -21.77
N ASP A 103 7.79 12.56 -20.81
CA ASP A 103 8.19 12.36 -19.41
C ASP A 103 7.69 11.01 -18.86
N PHE A 104 6.46 10.60 -19.22
CA PHE A 104 5.91 9.29 -18.86
C PHE A 104 6.58 8.15 -19.63
N GLU A 105 6.71 8.28 -20.96
CA GLU A 105 7.35 7.27 -21.79
C GLU A 105 8.76 6.94 -21.30
N LEU A 106 9.59 7.94 -21.07
CA LEU A 106 10.97 7.77 -20.63
C LEU A 106 11.05 7.22 -19.20
N SER A 107 10.18 7.68 -18.30
CA SER A 107 10.12 7.16 -16.92
C SER A 107 9.83 5.67 -16.88
N TRP A 108 8.87 5.20 -17.68
CA TRP A 108 8.49 3.78 -17.70
C TRP A 108 9.54 2.92 -18.41
N LYS A 109 10.14 3.43 -19.50
CA LYS A 109 11.26 2.74 -20.16
C LYS A 109 12.47 2.61 -19.22
N ARG A 110 12.76 3.63 -18.40
CA ARG A 110 13.81 3.56 -17.38
C ARG A 110 13.61 2.43 -16.37
N ILE A 111 12.36 2.14 -15.97
CA ILE A 111 12.06 1.01 -15.07
C ILE A 111 12.40 -0.32 -15.74
N LEU A 112 12.15 -0.43 -17.03
CA LEU A 112 12.44 -1.64 -17.80
C LEU A 112 13.94 -1.83 -18.10
N ASP A 113 14.72 -0.74 -18.09
CA ASP A 113 16.18 -0.77 -18.29
C ASP A 113 16.95 -1.21 -17.03
N THR A 114 16.30 -1.41 -15.89
CA THR A 114 17.01 -1.79 -14.66
C THR A 114 17.46 -3.25 -14.73
N GLU A 115 18.70 -3.50 -14.29
CA GLU A 115 19.23 -4.87 -14.14
C GLU A 115 18.58 -5.61 -12.94
N MET A 116 17.90 -4.88 -12.05
CA MET A 116 17.23 -5.44 -10.88
C MET A 116 15.77 -5.72 -11.18
N GLU A 117 15.31 -6.90 -10.82
CA GLU A 117 13.89 -7.21 -10.77
C GLU A 117 13.25 -6.47 -9.59
N THR A 118 12.26 -5.63 -9.90
CA THR A 118 11.50 -4.86 -8.91
C THR A 118 10.01 -5.15 -9.08
N ALA A 119 9.22 -4.92 -8.03
CA ALA A 119 7.76 -5.00 -8.16
C ALA A 119 7.25 -4.14 -9.33
N ALA A 120 7.83 -2.96 -9.52
CA ALA A 120 7.49 -2.06 -10.62
C ALA A 120 7.73 -2.68 -12.00
N SER A 121 8.88 -3.33 -12.21
CA SER A 121 9.20 -3.94 -13.51
C SER A 121 8.31 -5.16 -13.80
N THR A 122 7.88 -5.89 -12.77
CA THR A 122 6.92 -6.99 -12.90
C THR A 122 5.52 -6.46 -13.26
N LEU A 123 5.08 -5.36 -12.65
CA LEU A 123 3.79 -4.72 -12.98
C LEU A 123 3.75 -4.17 -14.42
N LEU A 124 4.89 -3.68 -14.94
CA LEU A 124 5.01 -3.22 -16.33
C LEU A 124 4.96 -4.36 -17.36
N ALA A 125 5.08 -5.62 -16.96
CA ALA A 125 5.03 -6.76 -17.88
C ALA A 125 3.71 -6.89 -18.65
N VAL A 126 2.64 -6.21 -18.22
CA VAL A 126 1.36 -6.12 -18.95
C VAL A 126 1.47 -5.28 -20.23
N ILE A 127 2.49 -4.42 -20.35
CA ILE A 127 2.74 -3.59 -21.53
C ILE A 127 3.39 -4.43 -22.63
N LYS A 128 2.92 -4.26 -23.86
CA LYS A 128 3.44 -4.99 -25.04
C LYS A 128 4.96 -4.90 -25.12
N ASN A 129 5.60 -6.04 -25.31
CA ASN A 129 7.05 -6.19 -25.47
C ASN A 129 7.90 -5.79 -24.24
N ALA A 130 7.29 -5.44 -23.10
CA ALA A 130 8.04 -5.02 -21.92
C ALA A 130 8.97 -6.11 -21.39
N GLN A 131 8.49 -7.36 -21.31
CA GLN A 131 9.28 -8.49 -20.85
C GLN A 131 10.44 -8.81 -21.83
N LEU A 132 10.17 -8.82 -23.13
CA LEU A 132 11.21 -9.05 -24.16
C LEU A 132 12.28 -7.96 -24.13
N TYR A 133 11.88 -6.71 -23.86
CA TYR A 133 12.80 -5.59 -23.73
C TYR A 133 13.74 -5.78 -22.53
N ARG A 134 13.18 -6.11 -21.36
CA ARG A 134 13.98 -6.39 -20.15
C ARG A 134 14.98 -7.53 -20.32
N GLU A 135 14.59 -8.57 -21.04
CA GLU A 135 15.43 -9.73 -21.32
C GLU A 135 16.47 -9.49 -22.42
N GLY A 136 16.49 -8.31 -23.03
CA GLY A 136 17.34 -7.98 -24.16
C GLY A 136 17.03 -8.81 -25.43
N LYS A 137 15.82 -9.36 -25.50
CA LYS A 137 15.35 -10.25 -26.59
C LYS A 137 14.40 -9.56 -27.56
N LEU A 138 14.18 -8.26 -27.42
CA LEU A 138 13.25 -7.53 -28.27
C LEU A 138 13.75 -7.56 -29.73
N PRO A 139 12.93 -8.04 -30.69
CA PRO A 139 13.32 -8.11 -32.10
C PRO A 139 13.65 -6.71 -32.66
N ARG A 140 14.58 -6.67 -33.63
CA ARG A 140 14.98 -5.42 -34.27
C ARG A 140 13.79 -4.78 -35.00
N GLY A 141 13.49 -3.52 -34.68
CA GLY A 141 12.37 -2.75 -35.25
C GLY A 141 11.07 -2.84 -34.43
N GLU A 142 11.02 -3.70 -33.41
CA GLU A 142 9.95 -3.70 -32.45
C GLU A 142 10.22 -2.68 -31.33
N GLU A 143 9.16 -2.16 -30.73
CA GLU A 143 9.22 -1.19 -29.63
C GLU A 143 8.39 -1.68 -28.44
N VAL A 144 8.72 -1.18 -27.23
CA VAL A 144 7.87 -1.33 -26.06
C VAL A 144 6.57 -0.57 -26.27
N GLY A 145 5.45 -1.13 -25.83
CA GLY A 145 4.11 -0.60 -26.03
C GLY A 145 3.79 0.69 -25.25
N VAL A 146 4.76 1.56 -25.01
CA VAL A 146 4.54 2.90 -24.46
C VAL A 146 5.22 3.93 -25.35
N LYS A 147 4.42 4.91 -25.86
CA LYS A 147 4.90 5.88 -26.84
C LYS A 147 4.19 7.23 -26.73
N ALA A 148 4.96 8.30 -26.65
CA ALA A 148 4.47 9.66 -26.83
C ALA A 148 4.20 9.90 -28.32
N LEU A 149 2.92 10.07 -28.69
CA LEU A 149 2.54 10.38 -30.07
C LEU A 149 2.75 11.86 -30.40
N ASP A 150 2.58 12.71 -29.40
CA ASP A 150 2.94 14.13 -29.41
C ASP A 150 3.22 14.60 -27.97
N GLN A 151 3.34 15.91 -27.75
CA GLN A 151 3.65 16.46 -26.42
C GLN A 151 2.58 16.14 -25.37
N ARG A 152 1.33 15.88 -25.77
CA ARG A 152 0.20 15.70 -24.85
C ARG A 152 -0.59 14.42 -25.07
N VAL A 153 -0.14 13.54 -25.95
CA VAL A 153 -0.81 12.26 -26.20
C VAL A 153 0.15 11.12 -25.96
N LEU A 154 -0.14 10.34 -24.93
CA LEU A 154 0.56 9.10 -24.62
C LEU A 154 -0.30 7.91 -25.05
N GLN A 155 0.27 7.01 -25.83
CA GLN A 155 -0.34 5.74 -26.18
C GLN A 155 0.34 4.61 -25.42
N VAL A 156 -0.46 3.72 -24.86
CA VAL A 156 0.00 2.49 -24.22
C VAL A 156 -0.70 1.30 -24.83
N VAL A 157 0.08 0.33 -25.29
CA VAL A 157 -0.42 -0.93 -25.88
C VAL A 157 -0.07 -2.06 -24.92
N LEU A 158 -1.06 -2.88 -24.55
CA LEU A 158 -0.91 -4.03 -23.66
C LEU A 158 -0.70 -5.31 -24.47
N GLU A 159 -0.06 -6.32 -23.84
CA GLU A 159 0.04 -7.68 -24.42
C GLU A 159 -1.34 -8.31 -24.57
N GLU A 160 -2.13 -8.30 -23.48
CA GLU A 160 -3.49 -8.80 -23.40
C GLU A 160 -4.41 -7.75 -22.75
N PRO A 161 -5.73 -7.85 -22.91
CA PRO A 161 -6.65 -7.01 -22.14
C PRO A 161 -6.37 -7.16 -20.65
N CYS A 162 -6.28 -6.02 -19.94
CA CYS A 162 -6.00 -5.98 -18.51
C CYS A 162 -7.04 -5.09 -17.81
N SER A 163 -7.99 -5.72 -17.15
CA SER A 163 -9.15 -5.05 -16.54
C SER A 163 -8.78 -4.08 -15.41
N TYR A 164 -7.63 -4.29 -14.78
CA TYR A 164 -7.10 -3.49 -13.67
C TYR A 164 -5.95 -2.56 -14.10
N PHE A 165 -5.71 -2.36 -15.41
CA PHE A 165 -4.58 -1.55 -15.89
C PHE A 165 -4.59 -0.13 -15.33
N LEU A 166 -5.74 0.54 -15.29
CA LEU A 166 -5.83 1.88 -14.72
C LEU A 166 -5.52 1.91 -13.22
N ASN A 167 -5.83 0.84 -12.50
CA ASN A 167 -5.49 0.69 -11.09
C ASN A 167 -3.97 0.55 -10.89
N LEU A 168 -3.27 -0.16 -11.79
CA LEU A 168 -1.81 -0.23 -11.79
C LEU A 168 -1.17 1.16 -11.86
N LEU A 169 -1.73 2.07 -12.66
CA LEU A 169 -1.19 3.41 -12.87
C LEU A 169 -1.23 4.30 -11.62
N THR A 170 -1.88 3.86 -10.55
CA THR A 170 -1.84 4.55 -9.24
C THR A 170 -0.61 4.18 -8.40
N PHE A 171 0.14 3.17 -8.82
CA PHE A 171 1.37 2.76 -8.12
C PHE A 171 2.48 3.80 -8.33
N PRO A 172 3.29 4.14 -7.30
CA PRO A 172 4.28 5.21 -7.38
C PRO A 172 5.29 5.07 -8.53
N ALA A 173 5.66 3.86 -8.92
CA ALA A 173 6.60 3.65 -10.01
C ALA A 173 6.10 4.16 -11.38
N PHE A 174 4.79 4.33 -11.56
CA PHE A 174 4.22 4.90 -12.79
C PHE A 174 4.16 6.43 -12.79
N LEU A 175 4.65 7.08 -11.73
CA LEU A 175 4.77 8.54 -11.68
C LEU A 175 5.77 9.03 -12.73
N PRO A 176 5.52 10.20 -13.35
CA PRO A 176 6.47 10.78 -14.27
C PRO A 176 7.69 11.32 -13.51
N ILE A 177 8.84 11.26 -14.16
CA ILE A 177 10.09 11.82 -13.67
C ILE A 177 10.54 12.90 -14.64
N HIS A 178 10.96 14.06 -14.12
CA HIS A 178 11.50 15.12 -14.97
C HIS A 178 12.76 14.66 -15.72
N GLY A 179 12.85 14.96 -17.03
CA GLY A 179 13.89 14.47 -17.93
C GLY A 179 15.33 14.63 -17.43
N LYS A 180 15.61 15.68 -16.62
CA LYS A 180 16.94 15.90 -16.05
C LYS A 180 17.43 14.80 -15.11
N TYR A 181 16.51 13.99 -14.53
CA TYR A 181 16.85 12.90 -13.59
C TYR A 181 16.95 11.52 -14.24
N LEU A 182 16.59 11.37 -15.52
CA LEU A 182 16.53 10.07 -16.19
C LEU A 182 17.90 9.35 -16.23
N GLN A 183 18.99 10.10 -16.17
CA GLN A 183 20.37 9.57 -16.14
C GLN A 183 20.89 9.30 -14.72
N GLU A 184 20.16 9.70 -13.70
CA GLU A 184 20.57 9.50 -12.31
C GLU A 184 20.18 8.11 -11.81
N LYS A 185 21.14 7.35 -11.25
CA LYS A 185 20.87 6.02 -10.68
C LYS A 185 20.11 6.08 -9.35
N ASN A 186 20.23 7.19 -8.62
CA ASN A 186 19.49 7.47 -7.40
C ASN A 186 19.14 8.95 -7.38
N MET A 187 17.87 9.28 -7.41
CA MET A 187 17.41 10.64 -7.19
C MET A 187 17.43 10.93 -5.69
N ASN A 188 18.59 11.31 -5.20
CA ASN A 188 18.68 11.91 -3.88
C ASN A 188 18.15 13.34 -3.96
N TYR A 189 17.57 13.83 -2.86
CA TYR A 189 17.20 15.23 -2.78
C TYR A 189 18.39 16.11 -3.14
N ALA A 190 18.19 16.93 -4.16
CA ALA A 190 19.04 18.04 -4.51
C ALA A 190 18.23 19.33 -4.50
N PRO A 191 18.82 20.49 -4.17
CA PRO A 191 18.15 21.77 -4.36
C PRO A 191 17.58 21.90 -5.77
N GLY A 192 16.28 22.24 -5.89
CA GLY A 192 15.61 22.33 -7.18
C GLY A 192 15.01 21.00 -7.67
N TYR A 193 14.74 20.05 -6.77
CA TYR A 193 13.95 18.85 -7.10
C TYR A 193 12.62 19.23 -7.78
N CYS A 194 12.39 18.68 -8.98
CA CYS A 194 11.19 18.96 -9.77
C CYS A 194 10.07 18.00 -9.39
N SER A 195 8.96 18.58 -8.96
CA SER A 195 7.70 17.87 -8.67
C SER A 195 6.60 18.35 -9.60
N ASN A 196 5.59 17.51 -9.83
CA ASN A 196 4.43 17.84 -10.65
C ASN A 196 3.11 17.84 -9.86
N GLY A 197 3.18 17.53 -8.56
CA GLY A 197 2.05 17.47 -7.64
C GLY A 197 1.74 18.80 -6.95
N PRO A 198 0.84 18.78 -5.94
CA PRO A 198 0.33 19.97 -5.25
C PRO A 198 1.39 20.69 -4.41
N PHE A 199 2.46 20.02 -4.03
CA PHE A 199 3.55 20.59 -3.23
C PHE A 199 4.89 20.41 -3.93
N ARG A 200 5.86 21.24 -3.52
CA ARG A 200 7.28 21.16 -3.92
C ARG A 200 8.17 21.26 -2.69
N ILE A 201 9.35 20.67 -2.75
CA ILE A 201 10.33 20.79 -1.69
C ILE A 201 10.97 22.19 -1.77
N LYS A 202 10.85 22.96 -0.70
CA LYS A 202 11.55 24.24 -0.53
C LYS A 202 12.88 24.04 0.16
N GLU A 203 12.88 23.27 1.24
CA GLU A 203 14.07 22.96 2.05
C GLU A 203 13.98 21.51 2.51
N LEU A 204 15.12 20.84 2.57
CA LEU A 204 15.25 19.53 3.20
C LEU A 204 16.66 19.39 3.75
N GLU A 205 16.74 19.18 5.05
CA GLU A 205 17.95 18.80 5.75
C GLU A 205 17.77 17.38 6.27
N THR A 206 18.41 16.43 5.58
CA THR A 206 18.30 15.01 5.90
C THR A 206 18.71 14.77 7.36
N GLY A 207 17.88 14.07 8.11
CA GLY A 207 18.10 13.78 9.53
C GLY A 207 17.58 14.86 10.48
N ASN A 208 17.05 15.96 9.97
CA ASN A 208 16.60 17.08 10.80
C ASN A 208 15.17 17.51 10.44
N TYR A 209 14.96 18.20 9.33
CA TYR A 209 13.64 18.72 8.95
C TYR A 209 13.47 18.85 7.44
N GLY A 210 12.21 18.97 7.01
CA GLY A 210 11.82 19.32 5.66
C GLY A 210 10.76 20.41 5.65
N LEU A 211 10.75 21.23 4.60
CA LEU A 211 9.73 22.22 4.32
C LEU A 211 9.22 22.03 2.89
N LEU A 212 7.97 21.60 2.78
CA LEU A 212 7.25 21.60 1.53
C LEU A 212 6.42 22.88 1.43
N THR A 213 6.33 23.44 0.24
CA THR A 213 5.45 24.58 -0.05
C THR A 213 4.50 24.25 -1.18
N ALA A 214 3.36 24.92 -1.22
CA ALA A 214 2.43 24.79 -2.33
C ALA A 214 3.14 25.05 -3.66
N ASN A 215 2.94 24.16 -4.63
CA ASN A 215 3.48 24.28 -5.97
C ASN A 215 2.65 25.30 -6.76
N GLU A 216 3.20 26.44 -7.09
CA GLU A 216 2.53 27.54 -7.80
C GLU A 216 2.13 27.17 -9.24
N HIS A 217 2.84 26.22 -9.84
CA HIS A 217 2.57 25.71 -11.18
C HIS A 217 1.50 24.61 -11.22
N TYR A 218 1.10 24.05 -10.06
CA TYR A 218 0.06 23.04 -9.98
C TYR A 218 -1.33 23.63 -10.26
N ARG A 219 -2.07 23.06 -11.19
CA ARG A 219 -3.37 23.53 -11.67
C ARG A 219 -4.57 22.75 -11.15
N GLY A 220 -4.34 21.73 -10.32
CA GLY A 220 -5.41 20.95 -9.69
C GLY A 220 -6.07 21.67 -8.52
N GLU A 221 -7.14 21.08 -7.99
CA GLU A 221 -7.80 21.53 -6.77
C GLU A 221 -6.84 21.47 -5.57
N ARG A 222 -6.94 22.46 -4.67
CA ARG A 222 -6.17 22.50 -3.43
C ARG A 222 -7.03 22.98 -2.26
N GLY A 223 -6.71 22.49 -1.05
CA GLY A 223 -7.20 23.03 0.21
C GLY A 223 -6.58 24.40 0.54
N ASN A 224 -6.37 24.68 1.83
CA ASN A 224 -5.76 25.93 2.27
C ASN A 224 -4.34 25.79 2.83
N ILE A 225 -3.72 24.60 2.65
CA ILE A 225 -2.36 24.35 3.13
C ILE A 225 -1.34 24.98 2.18
N ALA A 226 -0.60 25.96 2.69
CA ALA A 226 0.49 26.63 1.95
C ALA A 226 1.86 25.99 2.22
N GLU A 227 2.04 25.44 3.44
CA GLU A 227 3.29 24.84 3.87
C GLU A 227 3.05 23.56 4.67
N ILE A 228 3.94 22.56 4.50
CA ILE A 228 4.02 21.37 5.33
C ILE A 228 5.44 21.33 5.92
N LYS A 229 5.52 21.49 7.24
CA LYS A 229 6.77 21.33 8.00
C LYS A 229 6.88 19.88 8.41
N VAL A 230 7.97 19.23 8.05
CA VAL A 230 8.19 17.81 8.32
C VAL A 230 9.35 17.67 9.29
N THR A 231 9.18 16.90 10.36
CA THR A 231 10.25 16.42 11.23
C THR A 231 10.42 14.92 11.07
N PHE A 232 11.64 14.42 11.23
CA PHE A 232 11.98 13.01 11.08
C PHE A 232 12.46 12.44 12.41
N LEU A 233 11.53 12.36 13.36
CA LEU A 233 11.84 11.94 14.73
C LEU A 233 11.16 10.61 15.04
N GLN A 234 11.77 9.84 15.93
CA GLN A 234 11.15 8.62 16.43
C GLN A 234 9.72 8.91 16.94
N ALA A 235 8.80 8.01 16.69
CA ALA A 235 7.38 8.17 16.96
C ALA A 235 7.07 8.62 18.40
N LYS A 236 7.83 8.14 19.40
CA LYS A 236 7.70 8.58 20.81
C LYS A 236 7.93 10.09 20.98
N THR A 237 8.93 10.66 20.29
CA THR A 237 9.19 12.11 20.31
C THR A 237 8.10 12.85 19.54
N GLY A 238 7.66 12.32 18.40
CA GLY A 238 6.52 12.84 17.64
C GLY A 238 5.26 12.99 18.49
N ASN A 239 4.94 11.98 19.31
CA ASN A 239 3.80 12.03 20.23
C ASN A 239 3.94 13.13 21.28
N THR A 240 5.14 13.34 21.83
CA THR A 240 5.39 14.45 22.77
C THR A 240 5.15 15.82 22.10
N LEU A 241 5.58 15.97 20.85
CA LEU A 241 5.31 17.19 20.07
C LEU A 241 3.83 17.37 19.77
N PHE A 242 3.10 16.27 19.49
CA PHE A 242 1.65 16.28 19.26
C PHE A 242 0.90 16.73 20.51
N SER A 243 1.23 16.18 21.67
CA SER A 243 0.65 16.60 22.97
C SER A 243 0.90 18.06 23.29
N ALA A 244 2.06 18.59 22.89
CA ALA A 244 2.40 20.00 23.04
C ALA A 244 1.73 20.91 21.98
N GLY A 245 0.96 20.33 21.04
CA GLY A 245 0.35 21.08 19.93
C GLY A 245 1.35 21.62 18.91
N MET A 246 2.55 21.06 18.86
CA MET A 246 3.64 21.48 17.97
C MET A 246 3.58 20.78 16.60
N VAL A 247 2.96 19.61 16.51
CA VAL A 247 2.69 18.89 15.26
C VAL A 247 1.21 18.55 15.15
N ASP A 248 0.70 18.50 13.92
CA ASP A 248 -0.69 18.24 13.57
C ASP A 248 -0.94 16.79 13.18
N LEU A 249 0.10 16.07 12.77
CA LEU A 249 0.04 14.66 12.39
C LEU A 249 1.30 13.93 12.82
N VAL A 250 1.13 12.73 13.38
CA VAL A 250 2.21 11.80 13.72
C VAL A 250 1.96 10.48 13.02
N GLU A 251 2.97 9.99 12.27
CA GLU A 251 3.00 8.68 11.66
C GLU A 251 3.38 7.62 12.71
N ASP A 252 2.73 6.45 12.63
CA ASP A 252 3.02 5.23 13.39
C ASP A 252 3.27 5.46 14.90
N PRO A 253 2.29 6.05 15.61
CA PRO A 253 2.45 6.32 17.04
C PRO A 253 2.60 5.00 17.82
N PRO A 254 3.49 4.96 18.87
CA PRO A 254 3.75 3.72 19.61
C PRO A 254 2.54 3.19 20.35
N PHE A 255 2.34 1.88 20.32
CA PHE A 255 1.22 1.16 20.93
C PHE A 255 0.98 1.50 22.42
N SER A 256 2.03 1.72 23.20
CA SER A 256 1.94 1.99 24.64
C SER A 256 1.25 3.29 25.03
N MET A 257 0.96 4.18 24.08
CA MET A 257 0.41 5.52 24.33
C MET A 257 -1.04 5.70 23.88
N PHE A 258 -1.69 4.66 23.36
CA PHE A 258 -3.01 4.80 22.73
C PHE A 258 -4.17 5.13 23.68
N GLY A 259 -4.12 4.72 24.94
CA GLY A 259 -5.15 5.07 25.92
C GLY A 259 -5.33 6.56 26.16
N GLU A 260 -4.30 7.37 25.84
CA GLU A 260 -4.31 8.82 26.07
C GLU A 260 -4.80 9.62 24.84
N TYR A 261 -4.82 8.99 23.61
CA TYR A 261 -5.04 9.71 22.34
C TYR A 261 -6.12 9.10 21.46
N THR A 262 -7.03 8.30 22.01
CA THR A 262 -8.09 7.61 21.24
C THR A 262 -8.93 8.54 20.37
N ASP A 263 -9.17 9.77 20.81
CA ASP A 263 -10.00 10.75 20.08
C ASP A 263 -9.29 11.32 18.82
N TRP A 264 -7.96 11.20 18.75
CA TRP A 264 -7.15 11.70 17.62
C TRP A 264 -6.54 10.58 16.80
N LEU A 265 -6.77 9.33 17.20
CA LEU A 265 -6.28 8.16 16.47
C LEU A 265 -7.13 7.93 15.22
N VAL A 266 -6.48 7.95 14.07
CA VAL A 266 -7.06 7.58 12.78
C VAL A 266 -6.40 6.29 12.31
N GLN A 267 -7.18 5.23 12.17
CA GLN A 267 -6.75 3.97 11.59
C GLN A 267 -7.13 3.95 10.10
N VAL A 268 -6.14 4.07 9.24
CA VAL A 268 -6.35 4.13 7.79
C VAL A 268 -6.23 2.72 7.21
N PRO A 269 -7.27 2.16 6.59
CA PRO A 269 -7.17 0.89 5.88
C PRO A 269 -6.06 0.94 4.84
N THR A 270 -5.34 -0.18 4.72
CA THR A 270 -4.37 -0.41 3.66
C THR A 270 -4.80 -1.62 2.83
N MET A 271 -4.17 -1.83 1.70
CA MET A 271 -4.46 -2.98 0.85
C MET A 271 -3.78 -4.25 1.36
N GLY A 272 -3.79 -4.49 2.68
CA GLY A 272 -3.02 -5.59 3.28
C GLY A 272 -3.85 -6.53 4.12
N THR A 273 -3.61 -7.84 3.95
CA THR A 273 -4.19 -8.91 4.77
C THR A 273 -3.10 -9.85 5.26
N GLY A 274 -3.04 -10.05 6.56
CA GLY A 274 -2.23 -11.10 7.17
C GLY A 274 -3.03 -12.40 7.26
N PHE A 275 -2.40 -13.52 6.90
CA PHE A 275 -3.08 -14.82 6.85
C PHE A 275 -2.13 -15.99 7.11
N LEU A 276 -2.69 -17.18 7.28
CA LEU A 276 -1.99 -18.46 7.25
C LEU A 276 -2.28 -19.15 5.92
N TYR A 277 -1.23 -19.53 5.17
CA TYR A 277 -1.35 -20.58 4.15
C TYR A 277 -1.50 -21.94 4.83
N LEU A 278 -2.38 -22.77 4.28
CA LEU A 278 -2.55 -24.17 4.66
C LEU A 278 -2.11 -25.04 3.47
N ASN A 279 -1.12 -25.91 3.65
CA ASN A 279 -0.68 -26.82 2.59
C ASN A 279 -1.77 -27.87 2.32
N THR A 280 -2.63 -27.62 1.33
CA THR A 280 -3.83 -28.40 1.05
C THR A 280 -3.53 -29.81 0.52
N GLN A 281 -2.29 -30.08 0.11
CA GLN A 281 -1.89 -31.40 -0.40
C GLN A 281 -1.33 -32.30 0.73
N ARG A 282 -1.07 -31.75 1.91
CA ARG A 282 -0.44 -32.48 3.00
C ARG A 282 -1.47 -32.93 4.06
N PRO A 283 -1.65 -34.27 4.29
CA PRO A 283 -2.48 -34.73 5.39
C PRO A 283 -2.00 -34.20 6.76
N PRO A 284 -2.89 -33.75 7.68
CA PRO A 284 -4.36 -33.80 7.60
C PRO A 284 -4.98 -32.58 6.89
N LEU A 285 -4.17 -31.62 6.40
CA LEU A 285 -4.66 -30.37 5.81
C LEU A 285 -5.28 -30.57 4.41
N ASN A 286 -5.20 -31.79 3.82
CA ASN A 286 -5.98 -32.15 2.65
C ASN A 286 -7.48 -32.34 2.96
N ASN A 287 -7.87 -32.43 4.24
CA ASN A 287 -9.26 -32.49 4.67
C ASN A 287 -9.78 -31.07 5.01
N VAL A 288 -10.81 -30.61 4.29
CA VAL A 288 -11.38 -29.28 4.50
C VAL A 288 -11.99 -29.09 5.89
N LEU A 289 -12.56 -30.14 6.51
CA LEU A 289 -13.14 -30.07 7.85
C LEU A 289 -12.07 -29.81 8.90
N PHE A 290 -10.88 -30.43 8.71
CA PHE A 290 -9.73 -30.17 9.57
C PHE A 290 -9.28 -28.70 9.46
N ARG A 291 -9.19 -28.16 8.23
CA ARG A 291 -8.84 -26.76 8.00
C ARG A 291 -9.86 -25.80 8.63
N LYS A 292 -11.18 -26.14 8.52
CA LYS A 292 -12.27 -25.38 9.15
C LYS A 292 -12.16 -25.36 10.67
N ALA A 293 -11.81 -26.48 11.27
CA ALA A 293 -11.57 -26.57 12.71
C ALA A 293 -10.44 -25.62 13.14
N LEU A 294 -9.31 -25.62 12.44
CA LEU A 294 -8.20 -24.72 12.73
C LEU A 294 -8.60 -23.25 12.64
N SER A 295 -9.39 -22.86 11.63
CA SER A 295 -9.83 -21.47 11.45
C SER A 295 -10.77 -20.99 12.54
N LEU A 296 -11.75 -21.83 12.93
CA LEU A 296 -12.74 -21.50 13.98
C LEU A 296 -12.15 -21.50 15.39
N ALA A 297 -11.02 -22.16 15.60
CA ALA A 297 -10.31 -22.15 16.88
C ALA A 297 -9.54 -20.83 17.14
N ILE A 298 -9.40 -19.95 16.14
CA ILE A 298 -8.65 -18.68 16.26
C ILE A 298 -9.61 -17.54 16.59
N ASN A 299 -9.45 -16.96 17.79
CA ASN A 299 -10.10 -15.69 18.14
C ASN A 299 -9.26 -14.53 17.61
N ARG A 300 -9.74 -13.93 16.51
CA ARG A 300 -9.04 -12.87 15.79
C ARG A 300 -8.96 -11.57 16.59
N ASP A 301 -9.98 -11.26 17.40
CA ASP A 301 -9.97 -10.05 18.26
C ASP A 301 -8.84 -10.15 19.29
N ILE A 302 -8.73 -11.28 19.99
CA ILE A 302 -7.64 -11.52 20.96
C ILE A 302 -6.29 -11.53 20.23
N LEU A 303 -6.20 -12.18 19.07
CA LEU A 303 -4.96 -12.26 18.29
C LEU A 303 -4.47 -10.87 17.93
N VAL A 304 -5.32 -10.04 17.34
CA VAL A 304 -4.99 -8.67 16.92
C VAL A 304 -4.63 -7.81 18.14
N ALA A 305 -5.46 -7.81 19.18
CA ALA A 305 -5.22 -7.02 20.38
C ALA A 305 -3.89 -7.37 21.05
N LYS A 306 -3.50 -8.66 21.07
CA LYS A 306 -2.26 -9.13 21.71
C LYS A 306 -1.01 -8.82 20.86
N THR A 307 -1.11 -8.85 19.52
CA THR A 307 0.07 -8.85 18.63
C THR A 307 0.25 -7.58 17.80
N LEU A 308 -0.83 -6.91 17.42
CA LEU A 308 -0.81 -5.73 16.52
C LEU A 308 -1.36 -4.47 17.18
N GLY A 309 -2.23 -4.62 18.18
CA GLY A 309 -2.95 -3.49 18.74
C GLY A 309 -3.72 -2.72 17.65
N TYR A 310 -3.39 -1.46 17.49
CA TYR A 310 -4.08 -0.57 16.54
C TYR A 310 -3.51 -0.60 15.11
N ALA A 311 -2.45 -1.37 14.87
CA ALA A 311 -1.90 -1.55 13.51
C ALA A 311 -2.60 -2.66 12.70
N GLY A 312 -3.69 -3.23 13.24
CA GLY A 312 -4.50 -4.23 12.59
C GLY A 312 -5.94 -4.22 13.06
N VAL A 313 -6.84 -4.77 12.24
CA VAL A 313 -8.22 -5.08 12.61
C VAL A 313 -8.51 -6.54 12.27
N PRO A 314 -9.35 -7.25 13.03
CA PRO A 314 -9.72 -8.64 12.73
C PRO A 314 -10.21 -8.79 11.29
N ALA A 315 -9.71 -9.80 10.58
CA ALA A 315 -10.15 -10.06 9.22
C ALA A 315 -11.54 -10.73 9.20
N THR A 316 -12.43 -10.20 8.37
CA THR A 316 -13.77 -10.76 8.11
C THR A 316 -13.88 -11.38 6.72
N GLY A 317 -12.80 -11.34 5.95
CA GLY A 317 -12.64 -11.92 4.61
C GLY A 317 -11.16 -11.99 4.22
N LEU A 318 -10.88 -12.29 2.96
CA LEU A 318 -9.52 -12.25 2.40
C LEU A 318 -9.18 -10.84 1.90
N ILE A 319 -10.12 -10.21 1.19
CA ILE A 319 -9.93 -8.88 0.61
C ILE A 319 -10.20 -7.82 1.69
N PRO A 320 -9.23 -6.91 1.97
CA PRO A 320 -9.37 -5.90 3.03
C PRO A 320 -10.28 -4.74 2.62
N HIS A 321 -10.66 -3.92 3.61
CA HIS A 321 -11.28 -2.62 3.36
C HIS A 321 -10.35 -1.68 2.57
N GLY A 322 -10.94 -0.71 1.88
CA GLY A 322 -10.22 0.28 1.07
C GLY A 322 -10.07 -0.12 -0.41
N MET A 323 -10.50 -1.31 -0.81
CA MET A 323 -10.60 -1.71 -2.22
C MET A 323 -11.99 -1.40 -2.77
N ALA A 324 -12.03 -0.87 -4.00
CA ALA A 324 -13.30 -0.55 -4.67
C ALA A 324 -14.09 -1.79 -5.04
N ASP A 325 -15.39 -1.61 -5.21
CA ASP A 325 -16.32 -2.55 -5.85
C ASP A 325 -16.83 -2.00 -7.19
N SER A 326 -17.69 -2.74 -7.88
CA SER A 326 -18.27 -2.38 -9.18
C SER A 326 -19.01 -1.05 -9.16
N LYS A 327 -19.66 -0.71 -8.05
CA LYS A 327 -20.37 0.54 -7.87
C LYS A 327 -19.44 1.62 -7.36
N SER A 328 -19.38 2.74 -8.07
CA SER A 328 -18.55 3.88 -7.69
C SER A 328 -18.74 4.28 -6.23
N GLY A 329 -17.63 4.35 -5.48
CA GLY A 329 -17.60 4.71 -4.08
C GLY A 329 -18.03 3.59 -3.11
N SER A 330 -18.31 2.37 -3.59
CA SER A 330 -18.53 1.20 -2.73
C SER A 330 -17.22 0.49 -2.41
N ASP A 331 -17.15 -0.10 -1.22
CA ASP A 331 -16.02 -0.88 -0.74
C ASP A 331 -16.29 -2.37 -0.91
N PHE A 332 -15.34 -3.12 -1.46
CA PHE A 332 -15.48 -4.54 -1.76
C PHE A 332 -15.88 -5.35 -0.53
N ARG A 333 -15.23 -5.09 0.62
CA ARG A 333 -15.54 -5.81 1.84
C ARG A 333 -16.93 -5.48 2.39
N GLN A 334 -17.38 -4.24 2.25
CA GLN A 334 -18.74 -3.84 2.65
C GLN A 334 -19.82 -4.49 1.80
N VAL A 335 -19.57 -4.63 0.49
CA VAL A 335 -20.51 -5.30 -0.43
C VAL A 335 -20.55 -6.80 -0.18
N GLY A 336 -19.38 -7.45 -0.08
CA GLY A 336 -19.26 -8.90 0.16
C GLY A 336 -19.62 -9.34 1.58
N GLY A 337 -19.70 -8.40 2.54
CA GLY A 337 -20.04 -8.69 3.94
C GLY A 337 -18.98 -9.53 4.67
N ASP A 338 -19.31 -10.00 5.86
CA ASP A 338 -18.44 -10.82 6.69
C ASP A 338 -18.55 -12.29 6.29
N LEU A 339 -17.47 -12.86 5.77
CA LEU A 339 -17.40 -14.27 5.33
C LEU A 339 -16.76 -15.17 6.39
N ILE A 340 -16.17 -14.60 7.44
CA ILE A 340 -15.50 -15.33 8.52
C ILE A 340 -16.28 -15.13 9.80
N GLY A 341 -16.77 -16.24 10.36
CA GLY A 341 -17.49 -16.23 11.64
C GLY A 341 -16.59 -15.99 12.85
N LEU A 342 -17.22 -15.73 14.00
CA LEU A 342 -16.55 -15.67 15.29
C LEU A 342 -15.91 -17.01 15.65
N ALA A 343 -14.90 -16.97 16.51
CA ALA A 343 -14.28 -18.18 17.05
C ALA A 343 -15.31 -19.03 17.82
N ASP A 344 -15.28 -20.33 17.57
CA ASP A 344 -16.15 -21.31 18.22
C ASP A 344 -15.36 -22.62 18.48
N GLY A 345 -14.79 -22.73 19.66
CA GLY A 345 -14.00 -23.91 20.06
C GLY A 345 -14.83 -25.20 20.10
N LYS A 346 -16.11 -25.13 20.48
CA LYS A 346 -16.99 -26.32 20.46
C LYS A 346 -17.23 -26.82 19.05
N LYS A 347 -17.56 -25.92 18.14
CA LYS A 347 -17.75 -26.25 16.72
C LYS A 347 -16.46 -26.74 16.07
N SER A 348 -15.32 -26.19 16.47
CA SER A 348 -14.00 -26.64 16.02
C SER A 348 -13.75 -28.10 16.37
N LEU A 349 -14.03 -28.52 17.62
CA LEU A 349 -13.91 -29.92 18.05
C LEU A 349 -14.87 -30.85 17.30
N GLU A 350 -16.11 -30.42 17.08
CA GLU A 350 -17.08 -31.18 16.27
C GLU A 350 -16.55 -31.42 14.84
N LEU A 351 -15.92 -30.43 14.23
CA LEU A 351 -15.33 -30.55 12.91
C LEU A 351 -14.10 -31.47 12.90
N LEU A 352 -13.26 -31.45 13.92
CA LEU A 352 -12.15 -32.40 14.05
C LEU A 352 -12.66 -33.84 14.17
N TYR A 353 -13.70 -34.05 14.98
CA TYR A 353 -14.35 -35.37 15.09
C TYR A 353 -14.84 -35.84 13.71
N GLN A 354 -15.55 -34.99 12.97
CA GLN A 354 -16.04 -35.29 11.61
C GLN A 354 -14.90 -35.52 10.61
N ALA A 355 -13.76 -34.88 10.82
CA ALA A 355 -12.55 -35.05 10.02
C ALA A 355 -11.80 -36.38 10.29
N GLY A 356 -12.27 -37.17 11.27
CA GLY A 356 -11.66 -38.45 11.66
C GLY A 356 -10.67 -38.37 12.83
N TYR A 357 -10.70 -37.28 13.59
CA TYR A 357 -9.81 -37.04 14.75
C TYR A 357 -10.64 -36.88 16.03
N PRO A 358 -11.19 -37.98 16.59
CA PRO A 358 -12.09 -37.91 17.74
C PRO A 358 -11.37 -37.68 19.08
N ASN A 359 -10.06 -37.94 19.16
CA ASN A 359 -9.27 -37.87 20.39
C ASN A 359 -7.91 -37.26 20.11
N GLU A 360 -7.32 -36.63 21.15
CA GLU A 360 -5.98 -36.00 21.09
C GLU A 360 -4.86 -36.98 20.74
N ASP A 361 -4.95 -38.25 21.15
CA ASP A 361 -3.96 -39.31 20.87
C ASP A 361 -3.71 -39.55 19.37
N GLY A 362 -4.68 -39.18 18.52
CA GLY A 362 -4.59 -39.32 17.07
C GLY A 362 -4.18 -38.04 16.33
N TYR A 363 -3.91 -36.95 17.06
CA TYR A 363 -3.60 -35.68 16.43
C TYR A 363 -2.22 -35.67 15.78
N PRO A 364 -2.12 -35.14 14.56
CA PRO A 364 -0.83 -35.00 13.91
C PRO A 364 -0.03 -33.87 14.57
N GLU A 365 1.29 -34.00 14.50
CA GLU A 365 2.17 -32.89 14.85
C GLU A 365 2.16 -31.87 13.70
N LEU A 366 1.62 -30.68 13.95
CA LEU A 366 1.65 -29.57 12.99
C LEU A 366 2.77 -28.60 13.29
N ASP A 367 3.12 -27.79 12.28
CA ASP A 367 4.00 -26.64 12.44
C ASP A 367 3.36 -25.36 11.87
N ILE A 368 3.78 -24.21 12.43
CA ILE A 368 3.57 -22.90 11.85
C ILE A 368 4.94 -22.36 11.43
N LEU A 369 5.20 -22.38 10.14
CA LEU A 369 6.38 -21.75 9.55
C LEU A 369 6.22 -20.23 9.60
N VAL A 370 7.23 -19.52 10.10
CA VAL A 370 7.18 -18.07 10.26
C VAL A 370 8.57 -17.46 10.09
N VAL A 371 8.62 -16.23 9.58
CA VAL A 371 9.85 -15.44 9.55
C VAL A 371 10.23 -15.05 10.99
N ASP A 372 11.51 -15.20 11.33
CA ASP A 372 12.03 -14.83 12.66
C ASP A 372 12.09 -13.31 12.81
N SER A 373 10.94 -12.75 13.17
CA SER A 373 10.77 -11.34 13.52
C SER A 373 9.66 -11.20 14.56
N LEU A 374 9.69 -10.12 15.35
CA LEU A 374 8.92 -9.99 16.58
C LEU A 374 7.43 -10.26 16.40
N VAL A 375 6.76 -9.49 15.54
CA VAL A 375 5.30 -9.57 15.39
C VAL A 375 4.85 -10.91 14.77
N PRO A 376 5.42 -11.39 13.65
CA PRO A 376 5.09 -12.69 13.09
C PRO A 376 5.28 -13.85 14.08
N LEU A 377 6.36 -13.83 14.84
CA LEU A 377 6.67 -14.88 15.82
C LEU A 377 5.66 -14.92 16.98
N GLU A 378 5.34 -13.75 17.57
CA GLU A 378 4.34 -13.67 18.65
C GLU A 378 2.94 -14.04 18.16
N MET A 379 2.61 -13.71 16.92
CA MET A 379 1.34 -14.12 16.30
C MET A 379 1.27 -15.64 16.14
N ALA A 380 2.32 -16.27 15.61
CA ALA A 380 2.38 -17.72 15.45
C ALA A 380 2.28 -18.46 16.80
N LYS A 381 2.96 -17.97 17.85
CA LYS A 381 2.85 -18.50 19.21
C LYS A 381 1.42 -18.37 19.76
N THR A 382 0.80 -17.22 19.59
CA THR A 382 -0.57 -16.98 20.04
C THR A 382 -1.58 -17.90 19.34
N ILE A 383 -1.40 -18.14 18.03
CA ILE A 383 -2.23 -19.10 17.28
C ILE A 383 -2.01 -20.53 17.79
N ALA A 384 -0.76 -20.94 18.02
CA ALA A 384 -0.44 -22.26 18.58
C ALA A 384 -1.07 -22.46 19.97
N GLU A 385 -1.01 -21.44 20.85
CA GLU A 385 -1.71 -21.43 22.16
C GLU A 385 -3.23 -21.59 21.98
N MET A 386 -3.85 -20.88 21.03
CA MET A 386 -5.29 -21.00 20.77
C MET A 386 -5.68 -22.40 20.27
N TRP A 387 -4.87 -23.01 19.40
CA TRP A 387 -5.10 -24.37 18.92
C TRP A 387 -4.91 -25.40 20.04
N GLU A 388 -3.95 -25.22 20.94
CA GLU A 388 -3.78 -26.09 22.10
C GLU A 388 -4.95 -25.97 23.08
N ILE A 389 -5.38 -24.74 23.42
CA ILE A 389 -6.47 -24.49 24.35
C ILE A 389 -7.82 -24.99 23.80
N ASN A 390 -8.13 -24.67 22.53
CA ASN A 390 -9.45 -24.93 21.96
C ASN A 390 -9.61 -26.32 21.34
N LEU A 391 -8.50 -26.97 20.95
CA LEU A 391 -8.49 -28.22 20.21
C LEU A 391 -7.66 -29.32 20.86
N GLY A 392 -6.82 -29.01 21.86
CA GLY A 392 -5.80 -29.94 22.38
C GLY A 392 -4.63 -30.18 21.39
N LEU A 393 -4.55 -29.40 20.31
CA LEU A 393 -3.60 -29.60 19.23
C LEU A 393 -2.27 -28.92 19.50
N LYS A 394 -1.24 -29.69 19.86
CA LYS A 394 0.13 -29.17 20.03
C LYS A 394 0.76 -28.82 18.69
N THR A 395 1.22 -27.57 18.57
CA THR A 395 1.76 -27.05 17.31
C THR A 395 3.15 -26.46 17.55
N LYS A 396 4.11 -26.82 16.71
CA LYS A 396 5.47 -26.26 16.74
C LYS A 396 5.52 -24.93 15.96
N VAL A 397 6.10 -23.90 16.55
CA VAL A 397 6.43 -22.66 15.82
C VAL A 397 7.84 -22.81 15.27
N LYS A 398 7.99 -22.74 13.95
CA LYS A 398 9.26 -22.86 13.22
C LYS A 398 9.67 -21.50 12.69
N ALA A 399 10.44 -20.76 13.50
CA ALA A 399 10.99 -19.46 13.10
C ALA A 399 12.27 -19.64 12.29
N VAL A 400 12.35 -18.98 11.14
CA VAL A 400 13.48 -19.07 10.19
C VAL A 400 13.77 -17.71 9.56
N SER A 401 14.94 -17.54 8.92
CA SER A 401 15.22 -16.35 8.10
C SER A 401 14.26 -16.24 6.92
N TYR A 402 14.15 -15.05 6.33
CA TYR A 402 13.24 -14.82 5.19
C TYR A 402 13.57 -15.73 3.99
N ASP A 403 14.86 -15.89 3.67
CA ASP A 403 15.29 -16.76 2.56
C ASP A 403 14.94 -18.22 2.80
N GLN A 404 15.15 -18.71 4.03
CA GLN A 404 14.75 -20.06 4.43
C GLN A 404 13.22 -20.24 4.42
N PHE A 405 12.48 -19.19 4.81
CA PHE A 405 11.02 -19.19 4.72
C PHE A 405 10.57 -19.39 3.26
N LEU A 406 11.12 -18.61 2.33
CA LEU A 406 10.78 -18.73 0.91
C LEU A 406 11.14 -20.12 0.36
N GLU A 407 12.32 -20.64 0.69
CA GLU A 407 12.73 -22.00 0.26
C GLU A 407 11.75 -23.07 0.76
N LEU A 408 11.36 -23.01 2.03
CA LEU A 408 10.44 -23.99 2.63
C LEU A 408 9.01 -23.82 2.10
N ALA A 409 8.57 -22.59 1.88
CA ALA A 409 7.25 -22.28 1.36
C ALA A 409 7.10 -22.75 -0.11
N THR A 410 8.04 -22.40 -0.98
CA THR A 410 8.03 -22.78 -2.39
C THR A 410 8.16 -24.30 -2.61
N THR A 411 8.87 -25.00 -1.71
CA THR A 411 9.03 -26.46 -1.77
C THR A 411 7.95 -27.24 -1.01
N GLY A 412 6.95 -26.55 -0.41
CA GLY A 412 5.85 -27.19 0.33
C GLY A 412 6.29 -27.93 1.61
N ARG A 413 7.46 -27.58 2.18
CA ARG A 413 8.02 -28.24 3.38
C ARG A 413 7.52 -27.62 4.67
N PHE A 414 6.21 -27.46 4.79
CA PHE A 414 5.49 -26.93 5.97
C PHE A 414 4.06 -27.50 6.01
N TYR A 415 3.40 -27.41 7.15
CA TYR A 415 1.96 -27.63 7.28
C TYR A 415 1.19 -26.32 7.14
N THR A 416 1.52 -25.34 7.99
CA THR A 416 0.96 -24.00 7.89
C THR A 416 2.09 -22.97 7.82
N ALA A 417 1.89 -21.88 7.10
CA ALA A 417 2.89 -20.81 6.99
C ALA A 417 2.23 -19.45 7.22
N ARG A 418 2.75 -18.68 8.18
CA ARG A 418 2.25 -17.33 8.45
C ARG A 418 2.85 -16.35 7.46
N GLN A 419 2.00 -15.74 6.66
CA GLN A 419 2.35 -14.74 5.66
C GLN A 419 1.32 -13.60 5.67
N GLY A 420 1.42 -12.69 4.74
CA GLY A 420 0.46 -11.68 4.39
C GLY A 420 0.70 -11.21 2.98
N TRP A 421 -0.24 -10.49 2.45
CA TRP A 421 -0.09 -9.81 1.18
C TRP A 421 -0.52 -8.36 1.31
N THR A 422 0.23 -7.47 0.73
CA THR A 422 -0.16 -6.09 0.52
C THR A 422 -0.32 -5.88 -0.98
N GLY A 423 -1.50 -5.47 -1.41
CA GLY A 423 -1.79 -5.28 -2.82
C GLY A 423 -0.90 -4.23 -3.46
N ASP A 424 -0.38 -4.53 -4.63
CA ASP A 424 0.42 -3.58 -5.41
C ASP A 424 -0.46 -2.48 -6.04
N TYR A 425 -1.74 -2.79 -6.25
CA TYR A 425 -2.73 -1.89 -6.85
C TYR A 425 -4.11 -2.10 -6.22
N PRO A 426 -4.99 -1.07 -6.24
CA PRO A 426 -6.28 -1.11 -5.55
C PRO A 426 -7.36 -1.89 -6.34
N ASP A 427 -7.09 -3.16 -6.62
CA ASP A 427 -8.03 -4.10 -7.24
C ASP A 427 -7.90 -5.47 -6.58
N PRO A 428 -8.99 -6.18 -6.23
CA PRO A 428 -8.98 -7.49 -5.60
C PRO A 428 -8.18 -8.56 -6.35
N MET A 429 -7.97 -8.41 -7.65
CA MET A 429 -7.16 -9.30 -8.48
C MET A 429 -5.75 -9.53 -7.89
N THR A 430 -5.16 -8.53 -7.24
CA THR A 430 -3.83 -8.64 -6.61
C THR A 430 -3.75 -9.75 -5.58
N PHE A 431 -4.87 -10.10 -4.92
CA PHE A 431 -4.98 -11.22 -3.98
C PHE A 431 -5.33 -12.52 -4.68
N PHE A 432 -6.27 -12.49 -5.61
CA PHE A 432 -6.77 -13.71 -6.24
C PHE A 432 -5.71 -14.43 -7.07
N ARG A 433 -4.78 -13.70 -7.68
CA ARG A 433 -3.67 -14.29 -8.44
C ARG A 433 -2.75 -15.16 -7.60
N LEU A 434 -2.63 -14.89 -6.29
CA LEU A 434 -1.82 -15.70 -5.37
C LEU A 434 -2.28 -17.15 -5.26
N PHE A 435 -3.53 -17.45 -5.60
CA PHE A 435 -4.15 -18.77 -5.44
C PHE A 435 -4.43 -19.47 -6.77
N GLN A 436 -3.99 -18.90 -7.90
CA GLN A 436 -4.02 -19.59 -9.19
C GLN A 436 -3.19 -20.87 -9.09
N SER A 437 -3.67 -21.98 -9.66
CA SER A 437 -3.06 -23.30 -9.51
C SER A 437 -1.56 -23.34 -9.87
N GLN A 438 -1.10 -22.52 -10.80
CA GLN A 438 0.30 -22.47 -11.27
C GLN A 438 1.06 -21.23 -10.78
N ALA A 439 0.45 -20.40 -9.93
CA ALA A 439 1.15 -19.20 -9.44
C ALA A 439 2.33 -19.58 -8.52
N PRO A 440 3.49 -18.96 -8.68
CA PRO A 440 4.65 -19.23 -7.84
C PRO A 440 4.43 -18.87 -6.37
N GLU A 441 3.50 -17.95 -6.07
CA GLU A 441 3.07 -17.53 -4.73
C GLU A 441 1.99 -18.43 -4.12
N ASN A 442 1.49 -19.43 -4.85
CA ASN A 442 0.48 -20.37 -4.35
C ASN A 442 1.08 -21.39 -3.37
N PHE A 443 1.59 -20.89 -2.24
CA PHE A 443 2.20 -21.75 -1.22
C PHE A 443 1.22 -22.75 -0.59
N SER A 444 -0.10 -22.50 -0.68
CA SER A 444 -1.11 -23.46 -0.24
C SER A 444 -1.22 -24.70 -1.13
N ALA A 445 -0.56 -24.70 -2.29
CA ALA A 445 -0.74 -25.72 -3.34
C ALA A 445 -2.23 -25.97 -3.69
N TYR A 446 -3.03 -24.89 -3.60
CA TYR A 446 -4.44 -24.93 -3.96
C TYR A 446 -4.60 -25.21 -5.45
N GLN A 447 -5.51 -26.12 -5.80
CA GLN A 447 -5.82 -26.48 -7.18
C GLN A 447 -7.33 -26.50 -7.37
N ASN A 448 -7.83 -25.63 -8.23
CA ASN A 448 -9.25 -25.56 -8.57
C ASN A 448 -9.42 -24.97 -9.97
N LEU A 449 -9.81 -25.81 -10.94
CA LEU A 449 -9.96 -25.40 -12.34
C LEU A 449 -11.07 -24.38 -12.56
N GLU A 450 -12.14 -24.43 -11.74
CA GLU A 450 -13.23 -23.45 -11.81
C GLU A 450 -12.73 -22.06 -11.35
N TYR A 451 -11.93 -22.03 -10.27
CA TYR A 451 -11.28 -20.82 -9.80
C TYR A 451 -10.33 -20.23 -10.84
N ASP A 452 -9.48 -21.05 -11.47
CA ASP A 452 -8.55 -20.62 -12.52
C ASP A 452 -9.31 -20.06 -13.75
N TYR A 453 -10.44 -20.66 -14.09
CA TYR A 453 -11.32 -20.14 -15.15
C TYR A 453 -11.91 -18.78 -14.80
N TRP A 454 -12.44 -18.61 -13.58
CA TRP A 454 -12.96 -17.33 -13.09
C TRP A 454 -11.89 -16.24 -13.06
N LEU A 455 -10.68 -16.57 -12.60
CA LEU A 455 -9.56 -15.67 -12.60
C LEU A 455 -9.25 -15.16 -14.01
N SER A 456 -9.08 -16.09 -14.96
CA SER A 456 -8.79 -15.76 -16.35
C SER A 456 -9.88 -14.91 -17.02
N PHE A 457 -11.14 -15.15 -16.68
CA PHE A 457 -12.26 -14.33 -17.15
C PHE A 457 -12.19 -12.92 -16.57
N ALA A 458 -12.02 -12.80 -15.24
CA ALA A 458 -11.99 -11.52 -14.56
C ALA A 458 -10.81 -10.64 -15.00
N GLU A 459 -9.64 -11.21 -15.29
CA GLU A 459 -8.48 -10.49 -15.82
C GLU A 459 -8.76 -9.74 -17.11
N ARG A 460 -9.59 -10.32 -17.98
CA ARG A 460 -9.87 -9.80 -19.34
C ARG A 460 -11.17 -9.02 -19.44
N SER A 461 -12.06 -9.17 -18.45
CA SER A 461 -13.39 -8.56 -18.49
C SER A 461 -13.32 -7.06 -18.21
N MET A 462 -13.70 -6.25 -19.18
CA MET A 462 -13.87 -4.80 -19.03
C MET A 462 -15.23 -4.41 -18.44
N ASP A 463 -16.15 -5.37 -18.32
CA ASP A 463 -17.42 -5.19 -17.61
C ASP A 463 -17.18 -5.29 -16.10
N SER A 464 -17.21 -4.15 -15.42
CA SER A 464 -16.93 -4.07 -14.00
C SER A 464 -17.97 -4.84 -13.17
N ILE A 465 -19.25 -4.86 -13.55
CA ILE A 465 -20.30 -5.54 -12.78
C ILE A 465 -20.02 -7.04 -12.76
N ASN A 466 -19.94 -7.67 -13.93
CA ASN A 466 -19.67 -9.11 -14.05
C ASN A 466 -18.33 -9.49 -13.41
N ARG A 467 -17.30 -8.63 -13.53
CA ARG A 467 -15.98 -8.87 -12.94
C ARG A 467 -16.02 -8.93 -11.42
N TYR A 468 -16.69 -7.98 -10.77
CA TYR A 468 -16.75 -7.95 -9.31
C TYR A 468 -17.69 -9.03 -8.73
N GLU A 469 -18.76 -9.40 -9.43
CA GLU A 469 -19.56 -10.58 -9.07
C GLU A 469 -18.69 -11.85 -9.02
N ILE A 470 -17.83 -12.04 -10.02
CA ILE A 470 -16.88 -13.15 -10.04
C ILE A 470 -15.85 -13.03 -8.91
N TYR A 471 -15.36 -11.85 -8.59
CA TYR A 471 -14.44 -11.66 -7.46
C TYR A 471 -15.09 -12.09 -6.13
N HIS A 472 -16.35 -11.77 -5.88
CA HIS A 472 -17.07 -12.25 -4.70
C HIS A 472 -17.18 -13.77 -4.69
N LEU A 473 -17.53 -14.40 -5.81
CA LEU A 473 -17.56 -15.88 -5.93
C LEU A 473 -16.17 -16.50 -5.67
N MET A 474 -15.12 -15.90 -6.16
CA MET A 474 -13.74 -16.38 -5.95
C MET A 474 -13.34 -16.30 -4.47
N GLU A 475 -13.68 -15.21 -3.77
CA GLU A 475 -13.40 -15.06 -2.34
C GLU A 475 -14.18 -16.09 -1.52
N GLU A 476 -15.48 -16.25 -1.76
CA GLU A 476 -16.32 -17.24 -1.12
C GLU A 476 -15.77 -18.66 -1.34
N ARG A 477 -15.32 -18.99 -2.54
CA ARG A 477 -14.71 -20.27 -2.87
C ARG A 477 -13.43 -20.51 -2.06
N LEU A 478 -12.49 -19.58 -2.07
CA LEU A 478 -11.23 -19.69 -1.31
C LEU A 478 -11.48 -19.90 0.19
N LEU A 479 -12.44 -19.16 0.75
CA LEU A 479 -12.77 -19.24 2.17
C LEU A 479 -13.63 -20.48 2.50
N SER A 480 -14.43 -21.00 1.58
CA SER A 480 -15.14 -22.26 1.78
C SER A 480 -14.21 -23.47 1.72
N ASP A 481 -13.23 -23.44 0.82
CA ASP A 481 -12.20 -24.48 0.66
C ASP A 481 -11.08 -24.33 1.72
N LEU A 482 -10.96 -23.14 2.34
CA LEU A 482 -9.93 -22.80 3.35
C LEU A 482 -8.51 -23.19 2.92
N SER A 483 -8.10 -22.78 1.73
CA SER A 483 -6.69 -22.83 1.33
C SER A 483 -5.85 -21.82 2.10
N VAL A 484 -6.52 -20.83 2.69
CA VAL A 484 -5.95 -19.71 3.46
C VAL A 484 -6.86 -19.38 4.63
N ILE A 485 -6.28 -19.02 5.78
CA ILE A 485 -7.00 -18.49 6.94
C ILE A 485 -6.63 -17.01 7.10
N PRO A 486 -7.48 -16.06 6.70
CA PRO A 486 -7.27 -14.65 6.99
C PRO A 486 -7.31 -14.39 8.50
N LEU A 487 -6.40 -13.55 8.98
CA LEU A 487 -6.21 -13.27 10.40
C LEU A 487 -6.57 -11.83 10.74
N TYR A 488 -6.05 -10.89 9.97
CA TYR A 488 -6.25 -9.45 10.20
C TYR A 488 -6.08 -8.67 8.91
N PHE A 489 -6.68 -7.49 8.87
CA PHE A 489 -6.41 -6.46 7.86
C PHE A 489 -5.40 -5.47 8.40
N ASN A 490 -4.45 -5.07 7.56
CA ASN A 490 -3.48 -4.04 7.91
C ASN A 490 -4.15 -2.66 7.93
N VAL A 491 -3.84 -1.88 8.94
CA VAL A 491 -4.17 -0.45 8.99
C VAL A 491 -2.93 0.34 9.37
N LYS A 492 -2.85 1.59 8.90
CA LYS A 492 -1.83 2.54 9.33
C LYS A 492 -2.43 3.46 10.38
N PRO A 493 -1.89 3.46 11.60
CA PRO A 493 -2.32 4.39 12.64
C PRO A 493 -1.63 5.74 12.45
N TYR A 494 -2.42 6.82 12.60
CA TYR A 494 -1.95 8.20 12.67
C TYR A 494 -2.59 8.90 13.87
N LEU A 495 -1.84 9.78 14.54
CA LEU A 495 -2.47 10.82 15.36
C LEU A 495 -2.72 12.02 14.46
N VAL A 496 -3.94 12.52 14.45
CA VAL A 496 -4.35 13.65 13.60
C VAL A 496 -5.07 14.69 14.46
N SER A 497 -4.56 15.92 14.45
CA SER A 497 -5.18 17.04 15.16
C SER A 497 -6.58 17.33 14.63
N GLY A 498 -7.55 17.56 15.51
CA GLY A 498 -8.90 17.97 15.13
C GLY A 498 -8.99 19.28 14.33
N LYS A 499 -7.92 20.07 14.31
CA LYS A 499 -7.78 21.27 13.48
C LYS A 499 -7.48 20.98 12.01
N LEU A 500 -7.04 19.76 11.70
CA LEU A 500 -6.67 19.33 10.35
C LEU A 500 -7.83 18.52 9.76
N THR A 501 -8.53 19.07 8.78
CA THR A 501 -9.69 18.47 8.12
C THR A 501 -9.43 18.25 6.63
N GLY A 502 -10.27 17.45 5.95
CA GLY A 502 -10.14 17.20 4.50
C GLY A 502 -8.90 16.43 4.09
N LEU A 503 -8.20 15.79 5.05
CA LEU A 503 -7.12 14.86 4.77
C LEU A 503 -7.70 13.63 4.08
N THR A 504 -7.09 13.21 2.97
CA THR A 504 -7.41 11.97 2.25
C THR A 504 -6.20 11.05 2.25
N TYR A 505 -6.35 9.82 1.77
CA TYR A 505 -5.28 8.84 1.82
C TYR A 505 -5.16 8.09 0.50
N THR A 506 -3.93 7.69 0.16
CA THR A 506 -3.72 6.75 -0.94
C THR A 506 -4.29 5.36 -0.57
N PRO A 507 -4.46 4.44 -1.54
CA PRO A 507 -4.85 3.05 -1.24
C PRO A 507 -3.91 2.34 -0.25
N GLN A 508 -2.63 2.72 -0.23
CA GLN A 508 -1.62 2.20 0.70
C GLN A 508 -1.68 2.87 2.09
N GLY A 509 -2.61 3.80 2.29
CA GLY A 509 -2.82 4.48 3.57
C GLY A 509 -1.92 5.71 3.80
N TYR A 510 -1.29 6.28 2.77
CA TYR A 510 -0.44 7.48 2.92
C TYR A 510 -1.26 8.76 2.87
N PRO A 511 -1.07 9.72 3.80
CA PRO A 511 -1.83 10.97 3.87
C PRO A 511 -1.55 11.88 2.69
N LEU A 512 -2.62 12.44 2.12
CA LEU A 512 -2.62 13.40 1.03
C LEU A 512 -3.15 14.75 1.53
N PHE A 513 -2.30 15.77 1.47
CA PHE A 513 -2.62 17.12 1.94
C PHE A 513 -3.25 18.01 0.87
N LYS A 514 -3.43 17.49 -0.35
CA LYS A 514 -3.98 18.22 -1.50
C LYS A 514 -5.29 18.95 -1.20
N LYS A 515 -6.24 18.27 -0.55
CA LYS A 515 -7.56 18.80 -0.18
C LYS A 515 -7.64 19.23 1.31
N ALA A 516 -6.54 19.03 2.05
CA ALA A 516 -6.53 19.31 3.48
C ALA A 516 -6.72 20.79 3.80
N ARG A 517 -7.36 21.04 4.94
CA ARG A 517 -7.61 22.39 5.48
C ARG A 517 -7.20 22.40 6.95
N LYS A 518 -6.58 23.49 7.38
CA LYS A 518 -6.31 23.76 8.77
C LYS A 518 -7.13 24.96 9.21
N GLU A 519 -7.84 24.83 10.34
CA GLU A 519 -8.61 25.88 10.98
C GLU A 519 -7.72 26.83 11.80
#